data_6309213d93e06f078938b7e17b68fd34
#
_entry.id   6309213d93e06f078938b7e17b68fd34
#
_cell.length_a   1.000
_cell.length_b   1.000
_cell.length_c   1.000
_cell.angle_alpha   90.00
_cell.angle_beta   90.00
_cell.angle_gamma   90.00
#
_symmetry.space_group_name_H-M   'P 1'
#
loop_
_entity.id
_entity.type
_entity.pdbx_description
1 polymer ?
#
loop_
_entity_poly.entity_id
_entity_poly.type
_entity_poly.pdbx_seq_one_letter_code
_entity_poly.pdbx_strand_id
1 'polypeptide(L)'
;MKLRNWFRQTRVHNTLTLDGRNLETTQSVTGLWQPEGKEQILVTENPSYKGLKHRRTVFLVDQAYFVIVDEATGNARGTVNLNYHFREGEVNVDAEKNMVTTAYEGPSNVKLQCFPEKSASLRAEEGWRSTAYRQRVARTSVAFDTNKDDAEAVRYITVIYPVKDVAAYPVLEAKFLNKGYDEKGVEVEVSVNGTVRRLASRLN
;
A
#
# COMPACT_ATOMS: atom_id res chain seq x y z
N MET A 1 -2.30 25.13 12.01
CA MET A 1 -1.50 24.70 10.81
C MET A 1 -2.22 25.21 9.57
N LYS A 2 -1.52 25.86 8.62
CA LYS A 2 -2.16 26.25 7.34
C LYS A 2 -2.52 24.97 6.58
N LEU A 3 -3.75 24.83 6.07
CA LEU A 3 -4.27 23.66 5.34
C LEU A 3 -3.32 23.15 4.25
N ARG A 4 -2.70 24.08 3.51
CA ARG A 4 -1.70 23.72 2.48
C ARG A 4 -0.57 22.85 3.04
N ASN A 5 -0.08 23.13 4.25
CA ASN A 5 1.01 22.36 4.86
C ASN A 5 0.55 20.96 5.28
N TRP A 6 -0.72 20.80 5.66
CA TRP A 6 -1.28 19.50 5.96
C TRP A 6 -1.31 18.61 4.70
N PHE A 7 -1.84 19.13 3.55
CA PHE A 7 -1.91 18.39 2.30
C PHE A 7 -0.55 18.05 1.68
N ARG A 8 0.55 18.61 2.16
CA ARG A 8 1.93 18.34 1.71
C ARG A 8 2.65 17.32 2.57
N GLN A 9 2.06 16.85 3.65
CA GLN A 9 2.68 15.84 4.51
C GLN A 9 2.69 14.48 3.82
N THR A 10 3.77 13.72 4.03
CA THR A 10 3.91 12.37 3.46
C THR A 10 2.79 11.44 3.90
N ARG A 11 2.40 11.50 5.18
CA ARG A 11 1.36 10.64 5.77
C ARG A 11 -0.04 10.80 5.16
N VAL A 12 -0.31 11.85 4.37
CA VAL A 12 -1.61 12.07 3.72
C VAL A 12 -1.63 11.59 2.26
N HIS A 13 -0.64 10.80 1.88
CA HIS A 13 -0.50 10.15 0.57
C HIS A 13 -0.46 8.63 0.74
N ASN A 14 -0.79 7.89 -0.33
CA ASN A 14 -0.75 6.43 -0.35
C ASN A 14 0.71 5.93 -0.43
N THR A 15 1.41 6.05 0.67
CA THR A 15 2.83 5.71 0.77
C THR A 15 3.21 5.31 2.20
N LEU A 16 4.45 4.88 2.35
CA LEU A 16 5.03 4.50 3.63
C LEU A 16 5.60 5.71 4.36
N THR A 17 5.42 5.76 5.68
CA THR A 17 6.11 6.70 6.57
C THR A 17 6.84 5.95 7.69
N LEU A 18 7.84 6.59 8.28
CA LEU A 18 8.50 6.16 9.52
C LEU A 18 8.11 7.15 10.64
N ASP A 19 7.43 6.63 11.70
CA ASP A 19 6.91 7.42 12.82
C ASP A 19 5.97 8.58 12.37
N GLY A 20 5.25 8.40 11.26
CA GLY A 20 4.38 9.43 10.69
C GLY A 20 5.10 10.71 10.20
N ARG A 21 6.43 10.70 10.14
CA ARG A 21 7.24 11.86 9.71
C ARG A 21 7.15 12.09 8.20
N ASN A 22 7.44 13.29 7.76
CA ASN A 22 7.65 13.57 6.35
C ASN A 22 8.94 12.91 5.86
N LEU A 23 8.92 12.37 4.64
CA LEU A 23 10.13 11.89 3.98
C LEU A 23 11.11 13.06 3.73
N GLU A 24 12.39 12.75 3.71
CA GLU A 24 13.43 13.68 3.33
C GLU A 24 13.37 13.94 1.82
N THR A 25 13.89 15.09 1.38
CA THR A 25 14.03 15.39 -0.04
C THR A 25 14.97 14.37 -0.67
N THR A 26 14.47 13.63 -1.64
CA THR A 26 15.19 12.52 -2.24
C THR A 26 14.76 12.32 -3.68
N GLN A 27 15.50 11.51 -4.40
CA GLN A 27 15.20 11.10 -5.77
C GLN A 27 14.83 9.61 -5.77
N SER A 28 13.67 9.30 -6.33
CA SER A 28 13.26 7.92 -6.57
C SER A 28 13.93 7.35 -7.80
N VAL A 29 14.22 6.05 -7.77
CA VAL A 29 14.79 5.32 -8.89
C VAL A 29 13.76 4.29 -9.38
N THR A 30 13.57 4.19 -10.69
CA THR A 30 12.79 3.12 -11.31
C THR A 30 13.72 1.96 -11.61
N GLY A 31 13.52 0.84 -10.90
CA GLY A 31 14.31 -0.39 -11.08
C GLY A 31 13.77 -1.27 -12.20
N LEU A 32 12.43 -1.26 -12.42
CA LEU A 32 11.78 -2.02 -13.49
C LEU A 32 10.55 -1.27 -13.99
N TRP A 33 10.37 -1.24 -15.30
CA TRP A 33 9.15 -0.80 -15.97
C TRP A 33 8.79 -1.79 -17.08
N GLN A 34 7.77 -2.60 -16.86
CA GLN A 34 7.23 -3.57 -17.79
C GLN A 34 5.73 -3.30 -18.00
N PRO A 35 5.37 -2.46 -19.00
CA PRO A 35 3.98 -2.03 -19.21
C PRO A 35 3.13 -3.03 -20.01
N GLU A 36 3.73 -4.09 -20.53
CA GLU A 36 3.08 -5.07 -21.41
C GLU A 36 2.91 -6.43 -20.72
N GLY A 37 1.99 -7.24 -21.23
CA GLY A 37 1.73 -8.58 -20.74
C GLY A 37 0.49 -8.67 -19.85
N LYS A 38 0.23 -9.86 -19.31
CA LYS A 38 -0.87 -10.10 -18.37
C LYS A 38 -0.60 -9.49 -16.99
N GLU A 39 0.67 -9.42 -16.62
CA GLU A 39 1.13 -8.72 -15.44
C GLU A 39 2.00 -7.54 -15.90
N GLN A 40 1.49 -6.33 -15.67
CA GLN A 40 2.26 -5.11 -15.87
C GLN A 40 2.97 -4.77 -14.57
N ILE A 41 4.27 -4.46 -14.63
CA ILE A 41 5.09 -4.36 -13.42
C ILE A 41 5.83 -3.02 -13.39
N LEU A 42 5.73 -2.35 -12.24
CA LEU A 42 6.55 -1.19 -11.90
C LEU A 42 7.28 -1.45 -10.58
N VAL A 43 8.60 -1.27 -10.57
CA VAL A 43 9.38 -1.27 -9.34
C VAL A 43 10.06 0.08 -9.18
N THR A 44 9.84 0.71 -8.04
CA THR A 44 10.49 1.97 -7.66
C THR A 44 11.14 1.84 -6.29
N GLU A 45 12.28 2.50 -6.13
CA GLU A 45 12.98 2.62 -4.85
C GLU A 45 13.17 4.07 -4.46
N ASN A 46 13.11 4.34 -3.17
CA ASN A 46 13.24 5.66 -2.61
C ASN A 46 13.96 5.58 -1.25
N PRO A 47 15.11 6.24 -1.06
CA PRO A 47 15.78 6.36 0.25
C PRO A 47 15.03 7.37 1.13
N SER A 48 13.80 7.02 1.51
CA SER A 48 12.79 7.89 2.11
C SER A 48 13.22 8.57 3.41
N TYR A 49 14.04 7.89 4.21
CA TYR A 49 14.51 8.36 5.53
C TYR A 49 15.95 7.94 5.76
N LYS A 50 16.66 8.66 6.63
CA LYS A 50 18.00 8.25 7.03
C LYS A 50 18.00 6.82 7.58
N GLY A 51 18.71 5.92 6.89
CA GLY A 51 18.79 4.51 7.25
C GLY A 51 17.56 3.67 6.88
N LEU A 52 16.63 4.20 6.07
CA LEU A 52 15.50 3.43 5.54
C LEU A 52 15.31 3.70 4.06
N LYS A 53 15.25 2.63 3.27
CA LYS A 53 14.89 2.62 1.86
C LYS A 53 13.52 1.96 1.72
N HIS A 54 12.65 2.56 0.93
CA HIS A 54 11.34 2.02 0.56
C HIS A 54 11.39 1.54 -0.88
N ARG A 55 11.15 0.27 -1.11
CA ARG A 55 10.89 -0.31 -2.42
C ARG A 55 9.40 -0.60 -2.55
N ARG A 56 8.79 -0.13 -3.63
CA ARG A 56 7.42 -0.47 -4.00
C ARG A 56 7.41 -1.19 -5.33
N THR A 57 6.84 -2.38 -5.34
CA THR A 57 6.53 -3.14 -6.54
C THR A 57 5.02 -3.12 -6.76
N VAL A 58 4.59 -2.70 -7.94
CA VAL A 58 3.19 -2.68 -8.33
C VAL A 58 3.00 -3.66 -9.46
N PHE A 59 2.11 -4.62 -9.28
CA PHE A 59 1.61 -5.49 -10.32
C PHE A 59 0.18 -5.07 -10.66
N LEU A 60 -0.11 -4.80 -11.93
CA LEU A 60 -1.46 -4.75 -12.46
C LEU A 60 -1.74 -6.08 -13.14
N VAL A 61 -2.63 -6.88 -12.56
CA VAL A 61 -2.90 -8.25 -12.95
C VAL A 61 -4.15 -8.32 -13.82
N ASP A 62 -4.03 -8.90 -15.02
CA ASP A 62 -5.11 -9.07 -16.01
C ASP A 62 -5.90 -7.76 -16.27
N GLN A 63 -5.30 -6.59 -16.07
CA GLN A 63 -5.96 -5.26 -16.11
C GLN A 63 -7.20 -5.15 -15.17
N ALA A 64 -7.25 -5.97 -14.14
CA ALA A 64 -8.42 -6.12 -13.26
C ALA A 64 -8.16 -5.65 -11.83
N TYR A 65 -7.00 -5.92 -11.27
CA TYR A 65 -6.68 -5.56 -9.88
C TYR A 65 -5.18 -5.30 -9.68
N PHE A 66 -4.86 -4.62 -8.60
CA PHE A 66 -3.47 -4.34 -8.23
C PHE A 66 -3.01 -5.23 -7.09
N VAL A 67 -1.77 -5.67 -7.18
CA VAL A 67 -1.00 -6.21 -6.07
C VAL A 67 0.19 -5.30 -5.85
N ILE A 68 0.26 -4.70 -4.67
CA ILE A 68 1.31 -3.77 -4.30
C ILE A 68 2.15 -4.42 -3.21
N VAL A 69 3.44 -4.50 -3.43
CA VAL A 69 4.40 -4.97 -2.42
C VAL A 69 5.22 -3.77 -1.95
N ASP A 70 5.13 -3.48 -0.67
CA ASP A 70 5.92 -2.43 -0.01
C ASP A 70 6.95 -3.06 0.91
N GLU A 71 8.21 -2.69 0.74
CA GLU A 71 9.34 -3.22 1.50
C GLU A 71 10.17 -2.07 2.08
N ALA A 72 10.22 -1.98 3.40
CA ALA A 72 11.02 -1.00 4.14
C ALA A 72 12.29 -1.67 4.67
N THR A 73 13.44 -1.35 4.09
CA THR A 73 14.74 -1.96 4.40
C THR A 73 15.68 -0.97 5.07
N GLY A 74 16.74 -1.48 5.66
CA GLY A 74 17.78 -0.68 6.32
C GLY A 74 17.72 -0.78 7.83
N ASN A 75 18.56 0.00 8.53
CA ASN A 75 18.78 -0.09 9.98
C ASN A 75 18.00 0.97 10.79
N ALA A 76 17.18 1.79 10.16
CA ALA A 76 16.29 2.71 10.88
C ALA A 76 15.31 1.92 11.76
N ARG A 77 15.01 2.45 12.92
CA ARG A 77 14.07 1.89 13.90
C ARG A 77 12.89 2.84 14.08
N GLY A 78 11.72 2.30 14.41
CA GLY A 78 10.50 3.05 14.64
C GLY A 78 9.28 2.33 14.09
N THR A 79 8.15 3.00 14.05
CA THR A 79 6.92 2.46 13.48
C THR A 79 6.87 2.77 11.98
N VAL A 80 6.84 1.71 11.17
CA VAL A 80 6.56 1.80 9.74
C VAL A 80 5.05 1.87 9.57
N ASN A 81 4.57 2.96 8.96
CA ASN A 81 3.14 3.17 8.72
C ASN A 81 2.90 3.11 7.21
N LEU A 82 2.14 2.14 6.73
CA LEU A 82 1.71 2.07 5.34
C LEU A 82 0.32 2.70 5.21
N ASN A 83 0.25 3.86 4.57
CA ASN A 83 -0.94 4.71 4.55
C ASN A 83 -1.74 4.51 3.26
N TYR A 84 -3.09 4.44 3.40
CA TYR A 84 -4.03 4.47 2.29
C TYR A 84 -5.17 5.45 2.56
N HIS A 85 -5.59 6.14 1.52
CA HIS A 85 -6.60 7.19 1.59
C HIS A 85 -7.72 6.90 0.61
N PHE A 86 -8.95 6.96 1.12
CA PHE A 86 -10.15 6.73 0.33
C PHE A 86 -10.80 8.08 -0.05
N ARG A 87 -11.72 8.08 -0.98
CA ARG A 87 -12.57 9.24 -1.21
C ARG A 87 -13.60 9.38 -0.08
N GLU A 88 -14.30 10.49 -0.03
CA GLU A 88 -15.45 10.67 0.84
C GLU A 88 -16.55 9.64 0.56
N GLY A 89 -17.26 9.22 1.58
CA GLY A 89 -18.32 8.22 1.54
C GLY A 89 -18.11 7.10 2.55
N GLU A 90 -18.92 6.06 2.45
CA GLU A 90 -18.90 4.94 3.37
C GLU A 90 -17.68 4.06 3.14
N VAL A 91 -16.92 3.85 4.19
CA VAL A 91 -15.71 3.01 4.23
C VAL A 91 -15.77 2.14 5.48
N ASN A 92 -15.76 0.85 5.31
CA ASN A 92 -15.80 -0.15 6.37
C ASN A 92 -14.38 -0.68 6.63
N VAL A 93 -13.91 -0.61 7.87
CA VAL A 93 -12.58 -1.03 8.30
C VAL A 93 -12.69 -2.25 9.21
N ASP A 94 -12.13 -3.38 8.78
CA ASP A 94 -12.01 -4.62 9.56
C ASP A 94 -10.55 -4.79 9.99
N ALA A 95 -10.24 -4.35 11.21
CA ALA A 95 -8.88 -4.35 11.74
C ALA A 95 -8.35 -5.76 11.98
N GLU A 96 -9.21 -6.73 12.31
CA GLU A 96 -8.79 -8.11 12.55
C GLU A 96 -8.30 -8.80 11.27
N LYS A 97 -8.89 -8.44 10.13
CA LYS A 97 -8.54 -8.99 8.82
C LYS A 97 -7.58 -8.10 8.02
N ASN A 98 -7.11 -6.98 8.57
CA ASN A 98 -6.35 -5.98 7.85
C ASN A 98 -7.02 -5.58 6.52
N MET A 99 -8.32 -5.32 6.56
CA MET A 99 -9.16 -5.16 5.38
C MET A 99 -9.97 -3.88 5.43
N VAL A 100 -10.11 -3.25 4.27
CA VAL A 100 -10.98 -2.09 4.08
C VAL A 100 -11.85 -2.32 2.84
N THR A 101 -13.15 -2.06 2.96
CA THR A 101 -14.10 -2.09 1.86
C THR A 101 -14.84 -0.76 1.77
N THR A 102 -15.22 -0.37 0.56
CA THR A 102 -16.00 0.85 0.35
C THR A 102 -17.42 0.51 -0.04
N ALA A 103 -18.40 1.28 0.41
CA ALA A 103 -19.82 1.12 0.04
C ALA A 103 -20.34 2.45 -0.56
N TYR A 104 -19.65 2.92 -1.58
CA TYR A 104 -20.03 4.14 -2.29
C TYR A 104 -21.24 3.90 -3.19
N GLU A 105 -22.03 4.94 -3.40
CA GLU A 105 -23.04 4.91 -4.45
C GLU A 105 -22.41 4.70 -5.83
N GLY A 106 -23.01 3.79 -6.61
CA GLY A 106 -22.55 3.43 -7.96
C GLY A 106 -21.48 2.33 -8.00
N PRO A 107 -20.93 2.04 -9.19
CA PRO A 107 -20.15 0.82 -9.45
C PRO A 107 -18.65 0.96 -9.14
N SER A 108 -18.25 2.00 -8.44
CA SER A 108 -16.81 2.32 -8.21
C SER A 108 -16.41 2.04 -6.77
N ASN A 109 -16.47 0.78 -6.37
CA ASN A 109 -16.09 0.31 -5.05
C ASN A 109 -14.77 -0.47 -5.09
N VAL A 110 -14.17 -0.68 -3.93
CA VAL A 110 -12.89 -1.37 -3.80
C VAL A 110 -12.85 -2.18 -2.50
N LYS A 111 -12.25 -3.37 -2.59
CA LYS A 111 -11.70 -4.08 -1.45
C LYS A 111 -10.18 -3.89 -1.44
N LEU A 112 -9.66 -3.39 -0.34
CA LEU A 112 -8.24 -3.32 -0.05
C LEU A 112 -7.96 -4.26 1.13
N GLN A 113 -7.04 -5.20 0.95
CA GLN A 113 -6.62 -6.08 2.03
C GLN A 113 -5.11 -6.18 2.06
N CYS A 114 -4.54 -5.98 3.25
CA CYS A 114 -3.11 -6.04 3.49
C CYS A 114 -2.74 -7.35 4.16
N PHE A 115 -1.67 -7.97 3.67
CA PHE A 115 -1.08 -9.20 4.18
C PHE A 115 0.36 -8.88 4.60
N PRO A 116 0.57 -8.42 5.84
CA PRO A 116 1.89 -8.11 6.33
C PRO A 116 2.68 -9.39 6.60
N GLU A 117 3.99 -9.39 6.33
CA GLU A 117 4.87 -10.52 6.66
C GLU A 117 5.07 -10.66 8.19
N LYS A 118 5.15 -9.53 8.88
CA LYS A 118 5.13 -9.43 10.34
C LYS A 118 3.79 -8.87 10.80
N SER A 119 3.46 -9.06 12.07
CA SER A 119 2.24 -8.50 12.65
C SER A 119 2.13 -6.99 12.38
N ALA A 120 0.96 -6.57 11.91
CA ALA A 120 0.61 -5.17 11.73
C ALA A 120 -0.72 -4.86 12.40
N SER A 121 -0.90 -3.63 12.86
CA SER A 121 -2.19 -3.13 13.34
C SER A 121 -2.79 -2.17 12.31
N LEU A 122 -4.04 -2.42 11.93
CA LEU A 122 -4.80 -1.50 11.08
C LEU A 122 -5.55 -0.51 11.97
N ARG A 123 -5.33 0.78 11.72
CA ARG A 123 -6.08 1.86 12.37
C ARG A 123 -6.69 2.80 11.34
N ALA A 124 -7.89 3.27 11.64
CA ALA A 124 -8.53 4.34 10.89
C ALA A 124 -8.06 5.71 11.39
N GLU A 125 -7.92 6.65 10.48
CA GLU A 125 -7.57 8.04 10.76
C GLU A 125 -8.54 8.98 10.05
N GLU A 126 -8.72 10.16 10.63
CA GLU A 126 -9.35 11.25 9.92
C GLU A 126 -8.43 11.77 8.82
N GLY A 127 -8.97 11.90 7.62
CA GLY A 127 -8.30 12.49 6.48
C GLY A 127 -9.14 13.57 5.82
N TRP A 128 -8.52 14.30 4.90
CA TRP A 128 -9.18 15.35 4.14
C TRP A 128 -8.89 15.21 2.65
N ARG A 129 -9.88 15.54 1.84
CA ARG A 129 -9.74 15.71 0.39
C ARG A 129 -10.11 17.14 0.01
N SER A 130 -9.35 17.73 -0.90
CA SER A 130 -9.63 19.05 -1.44
C SER A 130 -9.74 18.94 -2.96
N THR A 131 -10.92 19.16 -3.50
CA THR A 131 -11.20 19.14 -4.94
C THR A 131 -11.29 20.54 -5.54
N ALA A 132 -11.41 21.56 -4.68
CA ALA A 132 -11.45 22.96 -5.10
C ALA A 132 -10.68 23.83 -4.11
N TYR A 133 -10.27 25.01 -4.57
CA TYR A 133 -9.52 25.97 -3.76
C TYR A 133 -10.31 26.36 -2.51
N ARG A 134 -9.67 26.28 -1.33
CA ARG A 134 -10.26 26.57 -0.01
C ARG A 134 -11.41 25.66 0.44
N GLN A 135 -11.69 24.58 -0.28
CA GLN A 135 -12.68 23.59 0.13
C GLN A 135 -11.97 22.30 0.59
N ARG A 136 -12.56 21.65 1.58
CA ARG A 136 -12.15 20.33 2.03
C ARG A 136 -13.35 19.52 2.49
N VAL A 137 -13.32 18.25 2.25
CA VAL A 137 -14.28 17.28 2.76
C VAL A 137 -13.54 16.21 3.57
N ALA A 138 -14.17 15.75 4.63
CA ALA A 138 -13.63 14.64 5.42
C ALA A 138 -13.66 13.36 4.59
N ARG A 139 -12.63 12.52 4.77
CA ARG A 139 -12.54 11.19 4.18
C ARG A 139 -11.88 10.23 5.16
N THR A 140 -12.16 8.94 5.02
CA THR A 140 -11.45 7.91 5.76
C THR A 140 -10.05 7.73 5.21
N SER A 141 -9.08 7.66 6.12
CA SER A 141 -7.72 7.23 5.87
C SER A 141 -7.40 6.06 6.79
N VAL A 142 -6.50 5.20 6.38
CA VAL A 142 -6.05 4.08 7.21
C VAL A 142 -4.53 3.98 7.17
N ALA A 143 -3.97 3.40 8.24
CA ALA A 143 -2.57 3.03 8.30
C ALA A 143 -2.41 1.61 8.83
N PHE A 144 -1.53 0.83 8.19
CA PHE A 144 -1.04 -0.43 8.68
C PHE A 144 0.29 -0.18 9.37
N ASP A 145 0.33 -0.34 10.69
CA ASP A 145 1.48 -0.01 11.52
C ASP A 145 2.23 -1.27 11.92
N THR A 146 3.53 -1.31 11.67
CA THR A 146 4.43 -2.40 12.07
C THR A 146 5.67 -1.83 12.74
N ASN A 147 6.05 -2.37 13.88
CA ASN A 147 7.29 -2.02 14.56
C ASN A 147 8.49 -2.57 13.80
N LYS A 148 9.48 -1.72 13.57
CA LYS A 148 10.77 -2.07 13.00
C LYS A 148 11.86 -1.84 14.05
N ASP A 149 12.29 -2.92 14.71
CA ASP A 149 13.21 -2.88 15.85
C ASP A 149 14.65 -3.27 15.47
N ASP A 150 14.83 -3.81 14.26
CA ASP A 150 16.09 -4.38 13.79
C ASP A 150 16.36 -4.04 12.31
N ALA A 151 17.37 -4.64 11.72
CA ALA A 151 17.72 -4.49 10.30
C ALA A 151 16.85 -5.30 9.35
N GLU A 152 15.99 -6.20 9.85
CA GLU A 152 15.09 -6.96 8.98
C GLU A 152 14.09 -6.04 8.29
N ALA A 153 13.75 -6.39 7.06
CA ALA A 153 12.78 -5.64 6.30
C ALA A 153 11.38 -5.76 6.92
N VAL A 154 10.62 -4.67 6.90
CA VAL A 154 9.17 -4.71 7.09
C VAL A 154 8.53 -4.78 5.72
N ARG A 155 7.70 -5.80 5.49
CA ARG A 155 7.15 -6.12 4.17
C ARG A 155 5.64 -6.30 4.23
N TYR A 156 4.95 -5.74 3.22
CA TYR A 156 3.50 -5.82 3.07
C TYR A 156 3.14 -6.25 1.65
N ILE A 157 2.12 -7.09 1.51
CA ILE A 157 1.41 -7.30 0.26
C ILE A 157 0.05 -6.66 0.41
N THR A 158 -0.30 -5.72 -0.44
CA THR A 158 -1.63 -5.10 -0.45
C THR A 158 -2.32 -5.45 -1.77
N VAL A 159 -3.47 -6.12 -1.68
CA VAL A 159 -4.32 -6.37 -2.84
C VAL A 159 -5.41 -5.31 -2.88
N ILE A 160 -5.52 -4.59 -4.00
CA ILE A 160 -6.57 -3.60 -4.26
C ILE A 160 -7.45 -4.14 -5.39
N TYR A 161 -8.66 -4.57 -5.04
CA TYR A 161 -9.57 -5.21 -5.95
C TYR A 161 -10.81 -4.32 -6.21
N PRO A 162 -10.96 -3.74 -7.41
CA PRO A 162 -12.15 -2.98 -7.78
C PRO A 162 -13.37 -3.88 -7.88
N VAL A 163 -14.52 -3.43 -7.37
CA VAL A 163 -15.80 -4.14 -7.48
C VAL A 163 -16.90 -3.20 -7.93
N LYS A 164 -17.85 -3.74 -8.69
CA LYS A 164 -19.05 -2.99 -9.10
C LYS A 164 -20.19 -3.18 -8.10
N ASP A 165 -20.28 -4.37 -7.51
CA ASP A 165 -21.31 -4.73 -6.56
C ASP A 165 -20.69 -5.00 -5.17
N VAL A 166 -21.14 -4.26 -4.17
CA VAL A 166 -20.68 -4.40 -2.79
C VAL A 166 -21.08 -5.75 -2.15
N ALA A 167 -22.02 -6.47 -2.72
CA ALA A 167 -22.35 -7.84 -2.30
C ALA A 167 -21.35 -8.89 -2.82
N ALA A 168 -20.47 -8.53 -3.77
CA ALA A 168 -19.60 -9.45 -4.49
C ALA A 168 -18.09 -9.22 -4.19
N TYR A 169 -17.75 -8.82 -2.96
CA TYR A 169 -16.34 -8.72 -2.58
C TYR A 169 -15.66 -10.09 -2.63
N PRO A 170 -14.51 -10.21 -3.34
CA PRO A 170 -13.81 -11.48 -3.44
C PRO A 170 -13.16 -11.88 -2.10
N VAL A 171 -12.96 -13.19 -1.92
CA VAL A 171 -12.04 -13.71 -0.93
C VAL A 171 -10.62 -13.51 -1.45
N LEU A 172 -9.78 -12.86 -0.67
CA LEU A 172 -8.39 -12.57 -1.02
C LEU A 172 -7.46 -13.26 -0.04
N GLU A 173 -6.39 -13.84 -0.56
CA GLU A 173 -5.26 -14.37 0.22
C GLU A 173 -3.96 -13.98 -0.48
N ALA A 174 -2.91 -13.71 0.28
CA ALA A 174 -1.60 -13.46 -0.29
C ALA A 174 -0.49 -13.85 0.68
N LYS A 175 0.65 -14.28 0.14
CA LYS A 175 1.86 -14.59 0.90
C LYS A 175 3.11 -14.33 0.08
N PHE A 176 4.21 -14.04 0.77
CA PHE A 176 5.54 -14.02 0.18
C PHE A 176 6.02 -15.45 -0.12
N LEU A 177 6.70 -15.63 -1.25
CA LEU A 177 7.35 -16.90 -1.61
C LEU A 177 8.83 -16.89 -1.30
N ASN A 178 9.49 -15.73 -1.37
CA ASN A 178 10.87 -15.57 -0.94
C ASN A 178 10.96 -15.22 0.55
N LYS A 179 11.89 -15.85 1.26
CA LYS A 179 12.17 -15.53 2.67
C LYS A 179 12.89 -14.19 2.77
N GLY A 180 12.25 -13.23 3.46
CA GLY A 180 12.81 -11.92 3.69
C GLY A 180 13.00 -11.10 2.40
N TYR A 181 13.68 -9.98 2.55
CA TYR A 181 14.00 -9.06 1.45
C TYR A 181 15.08 -9.65 0.54
N ASP A 182 14.85 -9.53 -0.78
CA ASP A 182 15.81 -9.85 -1.81
C ASP A 182 16.05 -8.62 -2.71
N GLU A 183 17.30 -8.19 -2.85
CA GLU A 183 17.68 -7.07 -3.71
C GLU A 183 17.30 -7.29 -5.17
N LYS A 184 17.27 -8.56 -5.61
CA LYS A 184 16.96 -8.93 -7.01
C LYS A 184 15.47 -8.94 -7.34
N GLY A 185 14.60 -8.73 -6.36
CA GLY A 185 13.17 -8.65 -6.62
C GLY A 185 12.31 -9.26 -5.53
N VAL A 186 11.05 -9.50 -5.85
CA VAL A 186 10.09 -10.12 -4.93
C VAL A 186 9.25 -11.17 -5.65
N GLU A 187 8.91 -12.23 -4.94
CA GLU A 187 7.98 -13.25 -5.40
C GLU A 187 6.83 -13.39 -4.40
N VAL A 188 5.61 -13.34 -4.90
CA VAL A 188 4.39 -13.47 -4.09
C VAL A 188 3.40 -14.42 -4.74
N GLU A 189 2.58 -15.05 -3.92
CA GLU A 189 1.42 -15.82 -4.34
C GLU A 189 0.17 -15.09 -3.86
N VAL A 190 -0.77 -14.88 -4.76
CA VAL A 190 -2.05 -14.21 -4.49
C VAL A 190 -3.19 -15.10 -4.96
N SER A 191 -4.22 -15.25 -4.15
CA SER A 191 -5.44 -15.98 -4.47
C SER A 191 -6.63 -15.01 -4.48
N VAL A 192 -7.42 -15.08 -5.52
CA VAL A 192 -8.70 -14.36 -5.65
C VAL A 192 -9.81 -15.41 -5.88
N ASN A 193 -10.70 -15.56 -4.91
CA ASN A 193 -11.76 -16.58 -4.92
C ASN A 193 -11.22 -18.00 -5.24
N GLY A 194 -10.06 -18.35 -4.67
CA GLY A 194 -9.40 -19.65 -4.88
C GLY A 194 -8.57 -19.75 -6.17
N THR A 195 -8.63 -18.76 -7.06
CA THR A 195 -7.75 -18.72 -8.24
C THR A 195 -6.39 -18.17 -7.86
N VAL A 196 -5.38 -19.02 -7.91
CA VAL A 196 -4.02 -18.71 -7.49
C VAL A 196 -3.19 -18.13 -8.64
N ARG A 197 -2.44 -17.08 -8.36
CA ARG A 197 -1.43 -16.45 -9.23
C ARG A 197 -0.10 -16.33 -8.51
N ARG A 198 1.00 -16.64 -9.19
CA ARG A 198 2.35 -16.34 -8.73
C ARG A 198 2.89 -15.16 -9.52
N LEU A 199 3.27 -14.12 -8.81
CA LEU A 199 3.77 -12.87 -9.37
C LEU A 199 5.22 -12.70 -8.94
N ALA A 200 6.07 -12.28 -9.86
CA ALA A 200 7.49 -12.05 -9.59
C ALA A 200 7.98 -10.77 -10.29
N SER A 201 8.72 -9.95 -9.57
CA SER A 201 9.56 -8.91 -10.18
C SER A 201 11.02 -9.33 -10.10
N ARG A 202 11.78 -9.12 -11.16
CA ARG A 202 13.22 -9.38 -11.20
C ARG A 202 13.95 -8.14 -11.65
N LEU A 203 14.85 -7.67 -10.81
CA LEU A 203 15.74 -6.55 -11.09
C LEU A 203 17.07 -7.10 -11.63
N ASN A 204 17.64 -6.40 -12.62
CA ASN A 204 18.94 -6.74 -13.22
C ASN A 204 20.09 -6.29 -12.34
#